data_039d27c51849e919e5d7856cb07236a0
#
_entry.id   039d27c51849e919e5d7856cb07236a0
#
_cell.length_a   1.000
_cell.length_b   1.000
_cell.length_c   1.000
_cell.angle_alpha   90.00
_cell.angle_beta   90.00
_cell.angle_gamma   90.00
#
_symmetry.space_group_name_H-M   'P 1'
#
loop_
_entity.id
_entity.type
_entity.pdbx_description
1 polymer ?
#
loop_
_entity_poly.entity_id
_entity_poly.type
_entity_poly.pdbx_seq_one_letter_code
_entity_poly.pdbx_strand_id
1 'polypeptide(L)'
;MSNYEKFFAANLRRLRKAAGMTQAQLGSAIGYSEKSVSKWECAAGIPDVDGLFALSKTLCVSMEALFADDSKVYFLGIDGGGTKTSLMLADCEGNTLRKLYVGASNPMDIGLDQCTKVLQEAICEICEGIPLSSVVVYAGIAGCTSVKDQLQDFFRSLPIRMFDCDSDNTNFMQAALGDGDGVTVILGTGICAWARRGGETYRTGGWGYLINEGGCAFDIGQDALKVYYSYVDGMAEQSALTEAIGKLYADNTALLRQVYSGGKKWIASLAPLVFNAAQQGDSAAEAILNRNMSVAAQVMETAAKRFPVGPVKVVITGGLTNQPCVAQYLLNAMQNPKHIQLSVLADEPVAGAVTLAKKLWERTK
;
A
#
# COMPACT_ATOMS: atom_id res chain seq x y z
N MET A 1 21.99 39.34 -2.84
CA MET A 1 21.88 37.85 -2.77
C MET A 1 20.56 37.48 -3.40
N SER A 2 20.58 36.67 -4.45
CA SER A 2 19.34 36.24 -5.10
C SER A 2 18.58 35.25 -4.19
N ASN A 3 17.26 35.18 -4.32
CA ASN A 3 16.49 34.19 -3.54
C ASN A 3 16.92 32.75 -3.85
N TYR A 4 17.36 32.49 -5.09
CA TYR A 4 17.84 31.17 -5.52
C TYR A 4 19.10 30.71 -4.77
N GLU A 5 20.06 31.60 -4.49
CA GLU A 5 21.26 31.26 -3.71
C GLU A 5 20.92 30.86 -2.28
N LYS A 6 19.93 31.51 -1.67
CA LYS A 6 19.47 31.17 -0.33
C LYS A 6 18.76 29.81 -0.29
N PHE A 7 17.88 29.54 -1.25
CA PHE A 7 17.19 28.24 -1.36
C PHE A 7 18.19 27.13 -1.62
N PHE A 8 19.13 27.34 -2.56
CA PHE A 8 20.19 26.39 -2.87
C PHE A 8 21.01 26.04 -1.61
N ALA A 9 21.48 27.05 -0.90
CA ALA A 9 22.31 26.87 0.30
C ALA A 9 21.56 26.06 1.40
N ALA A 10 20.32 26.43 1.66
CA ALA A 10 19.47 25.74 2.65
C ALA A 10 19.23 24.28 2.24
N ASN A 11 18.85 24.04 0.97
CA ASN A 11 18.59 22.71 0.45
C ASN A 11 19.86 21.84 0.43
N LEU A 12 20.97 22.36 -0.04
CA LEU A 12 22.25 21.65 -0.06
C LEU A 12 22.63 21.14 1.34
N ARG A 13 22.61 22.04 2.32
CA ARG A 13 22.93 21.71 3.72
C ARG A 13 21.99 20.64 4.29
N ARG A 14 20.68 20.76 4.03
CA ARG A 14 19.65 19.82 4.46
C ARG A 14 19.86 18.45 3.83
N LEU A 15 19.98 18.39 2.50
CA LEU A 15 20.14 17.13 1.74
C LEU A 15 21.43 16.40 2.10
N ARG A 16 22.56 17.14 2.27
CA ARG A 16 23.81 16.56 2.74
C ARG A 16 23.67 15.92 4.12
N LYS A 17 23.03 16.63 5.07
CA LYS A 17 22.79 16.07 6.41
C LYS A 17 21.90 14.84 6.38
N ALA A 18 20.85 14.85 5.55
CA ALA A 18 19.96 13.72 5.35
C ALA A 18 20.70 12.48 4.80
N ALA A 19 21.68 12.72 3.91
CA ALA A 19 22.57 11.67 3.41
C ALA A 19 23.65 11.22 4.42
N GLY A 20 23.66 11.78 5.64
CA GLY A 20 24.64 11.45 6.67
C GLY A 20 26.09 11.90 6.35
N MET A 21 26.26 12.82 5.41
CA MET A 21 27.58 13.23 4.90
C MET A 21 28.11 14.48 5.60
N THR A 22 29.43 14.53 5.86
CA THR A 22 30.12 15.78 6.19
C THR A 22 30.33 16.62 4.92
N GLN A 23 30.67 17.92 5.09
CA GLN A 23 31.01 18.77 3.93
C GLN A 23 32.22 18.24 3.15
N ALA A 24 33.20 17.69 3.86
CA ALA A 24 34.38 17.07 3.25
C ALA A 24 34.00 15.80 2.44
N GLN A 25 33.15 14.94 2.98
CA GLN A 25 32.67 13.73 2.29
C GLN A 25 31.87 14.07 1.02
N LEU A 26 30.94 15.04 1.10
CA LEU A 26 30.21 15.49 -0.05
C LEU A 26 31.15 16.10 -1.09
N GLY A 27 32.08 16.98 -0.69
CA GLY A 27 33.05 17.59 -1.59
C GLY A 27 33.85 16.52 -2.34
N SER A 28 34.38 15.55 -1.62
CA SER A 28 35.15 14.42 -2.23
C SER A 28 34.30 13.62 -3.23
N ALA A 29 33.01 13.35 -2.91
CA ALA A 29 32.12 12.58 -3.75
C ALA A 29 31.78 13.27 -5.08
N ILE A 30 31.80 14.61 -5.10
CA ILE A 30 31.46 15.41 -6.30
C ILE A 30 32.69 16.05 -6.98
N GLY A 31 33.89 15.76 -6.51
CA GLY A 31 35.14 16.30 -7.09
C GLY A 31 35.46 17.76 -6.70
N TYR A 32 34.91 18.25 -5.59
CA TYR A 32 35.14 19.62 -5.06
C TYR A 32 35.74 19.61 -3.66
N SER A 33 36.25 20.76 -3.23
CA SER A 33 36.80 20.90 -1.88
C SER A 33 35.70 21.09 -0.81
N GLU A 34 36.02 20.73 0.43
CA GLU A 34 35.18 21.05 1.60
C GLU A 34 34.85 22.55 1.66
N LYS A 35 35.83 23.41 1.36
CA LYS A 35 35.66 24.87 1.34
C LYS A 35 34.62 25.29 0.30
N SER A 36 34.56 24.63 -0.84
CA SER A 36 33.56 24.89 -1.87
C SER A 36 32.15 24.59 -1.34
N VAL A 37 31.97 23.40 -0.76
CA VAL A 37 30.68 23.01 -0.16
C VAL A 37 30.26 23.95 0.94
N SER A 38 31.20 24.30 1.85
CA SER A 38 30.95 25.26 2.94
C SER A 38 30.53 26.65 2.40
N LYS A 39 31.21 27.15 1.36
CA LYS A 39 30.87 28.40 0.67
C LYS A 39 29.44 28.37 0.12
N TRP A 40 29.06 27.28 -0.54
CA TRP A 40 27.74 27.11 -1.08
C TRP A 40 26.65 27.01 -0.01
N GLU A 41 26.91 26.30 1.09
CA GLU A 41 25.98 26.20 2.21
C GLU A 41 25.83 27.51 3.02
N CYS A 42 26.74 28.47 2.83
CA CYS A 42 26.65 29.83 3.36
C CYS A 42 26.03 30.83 2.37
N ALA A 43 25.45 30.36 1.27
CA ALA A 43 24.88 31.18 0.19
C ALA A 43 25.89 32.18 -0.42
N ALA A 44 27.18 31.84 -0.43
CA ALA A 44 28.25 32.65 -1.00
C ALA A 44 28.60 32.24 -2.45
N GLY A 45 27.59 31.80 -3.20
CA GLY A 45 27.63 31.33 -4.59
C GLY A 45 27.00 29.94 -4.75
N ILE A 46 26.96 29.51 -5.99
CA ILE A 46 26.49 28.17 -6.41
C ILE A 46 27.59 27.50 -7.23
N PRO A 47 27.57 26.15 -7.37
CA PRO A 47 28.45 25.45 -8.29
C PRO A 47 28.17 25.82 -9.76
N ASP A 48 29.08 25.44 -10.62
CA ASP A 48 28.84 25.37 -12.07
C ASP A 48 27.85 24.24 -12.42
N VAL A 49 27.48 24.15 -13.69
CA VAL A 49 26.48 23.16 -14.16
C VAL A 49 26.93 21.73 -13.86
N ASP A 50 28.22 21.42 -14.03
CA ASP A 50 28.78 20.09 -13.77
C ASP A 50 28.70 19.76 -12.28
N GLY A 51 28.98 20.73 -11.40
CA GLY A 51 28.84 20.59 -9.98
C GLY A 51 27.39 20.41 -9.52
N LEU A 52 26.44 21.11 -10.12
CA LEU A 52 25.00 20.93 -9.87
C LEU A 52 24.54 19.52 -10.27
N PHE A 53 25.02 19.04 -11.42
CA PHE A 53 24.70 17.69 -11.89
C PHE A 53 25.31 16.62 -10.96
N ALA A 54 26.55 16.80 -10.53
CA ALA A 54 27.21 15.91 -9.58
C ALA A 54 26.49 15.87 -8.22
N LEU A 55 26.04 17.04 -7.70
CA LEU A 55 25.24 17.14 -6.48
C LEU A 55 23.91 16.41 -6.61
N SER A 56 23.16 16.66 -7.70
CA SER A 56 21.90 16.00 -7.99
C SER A 56 22.04 14.47 -7.96
N LYS A 57 23.06 13.95 -8.62
CA LYS A 57 23.38 12.53 -8.69
C LYS A 57 23.77 11.94 -7.33
N THR A 58 24.65 12.61 -6.60
CA THR A 58 25.19 12.14 -5.31
C THR A 58 24.13 12.17 -4.21
N LEU A 59 23.27 13.20 -4.23
CA LEU A 59 22.20 13.37 -3.24
C LEU A 59 20.87 12.72 -3.66
N CYS A 60 20.82 12.08 -4.83
CA CYS A 60 19.63 11.40 -5.36
C CYS A 60 18.40 12.31 -5.44
N VAL A 61 18.56 13.55 -5.91
CA VAL A 61 17.48 14.53 -6.09
C VAL A 61 17.53 15.15 -7.47
N SER A 62 16.43 15.74 -7.95
CA SER A 62 16.45 16.53 -9.19
C SER A 62 17.22 17.85 -9.00
N MET A 63 17.70 18.44 -10.10
CA MET A 63 18.37 19.75 -10.03
C MET A 63 17.43 20.85 -9.52
N GLU A 64 16.16 20.80 -9.90
CA GLU A 64 15.12 21.72 -9.44
C GLU A 64 14.92 21.63 -7.91
N ALA A 65 15.03 20.44 -7.34
CA ALA A 65 14.93 20.24 -5.90
C ALA A 65 16.04 20.93 -5.10
N LEU A 66 17.19 21.17 -5.71
CA LEU A 66 18.29 21.96 -5.11
C LEU A 66 17.91 23.45 -4.92
N PHE A 67 16.99 23.97 -5.74
CA PHE A 67 16.55 25.36 -5.73
C PHE A 67 15.11 25.57 -5.25
N ALA A 68 14.44 24.51 -4.81
CA ALA A 68 13.04 24.56 -4.40
C ALA A 68 12.84 25.43 -3.15
N ASP A 69 11.73 26.15 -3.10
CA ASP A 69 11.31 26.93 -1.94
C ASP A 69 10.73 26.00 -0.85
N ASP A 70 11.40 25.91 0.30
CA ASP A 70 10.98 25.06 1.43
C ASP A 70 9.69 25.52 2.10
N SER A 71 9.25 26.76 1.87
CA SER A 71 7.98 27.26 2.40
C SER A 71 6.75 26.64 1.73
N LYS A 72 6.94 25.98 0.57
CA LYS A 72 5.88 25.32 -0.20
C LYS A 72 6.22 23.86 -0.42
N VAL A 73 5.92 23.04 0.57
CA VAL A 73 6.10 21.59 0.49
C VAL A 73 4.73 20.92 0.50
N TYR A 74 4.55 19.97 -0.41
CA TYR A 74 3.37 19.13 -0.51
C TYR A 74 3.74 17.68 -0.32
N PHE A 75 2.82 16.89 0.22
CA PHE A 75 3.01 15.46 0.47
C PHE A 75 2.07 14.66 -0.42
N LEU A 76 2.62 13.81 -1.25
CA LEU A 76 1.89 12.91 -2.11
C LEU A 76 2.05 11.48 -1.60
N GLY A 77 0.95 10.89 -1.14
CA GLY A 77 0.84 9.47 -0.86
C GLY A 77 0.31 8.73 -2.08
N ILE A 78 0.89 7.57 -2.36
CA ILE A 78 0.44 6.64 -3.41
C ILE A 78 0.22 5.26 -2.78
N ASP A 79 -0.95 4.67 -3.02
CA ASP A 79 -1.32 3.32 -2.59
C ASP A 79 -1.69 2.51 -3.83
N GLY A 80 -0.72 1.75 -4.34
CA GLY A 80 -0.78 1.04 -5.61
C GLY A 80 -1.13 -0.43 -5.45
N GLY A 81 -2.27 -0.84 -5.99
CA GLY A 81 -2.75 -2.23 -5.91
C GLY A 81 -2.94 -2.90 -7.27
N GLY A 82 -3.30 -4.17 -7.23
CA GLY A 82 -3.58 -4.96 -8.42
C GLY A 82 -4.94 -4.65 -9.09
N THR A 83 -5.76 -3.78 -8.51
CA THR A 83 -7.09 -3.42 -9.05
C THR A 83 -7.23 -1.93 -9.27
N LYS A 84 -6.78 -1.14 -8.32
CA LYS A 84 -6.82 0.32 -8.33
C LYS A 84 -5.56 0.88 -7.69
N THR A 85 -5.27 2.13 -7.99
CA THR A 85 -4.25 2.94 -7.34
C THR A 85 -4.92 4.19 -6.79
N SER A 86 -4.69 4.48 -5.51
CA SER A 86 -5.20 5.67 -4.84
C SER A 86 -4.05 6.66 -4.63
N LEU A 87 -4.27 7.92 -4.99
CA LEU A 87 -3.33 9.01 -4.74
C LEU A 87 -4.00 10.05 -3.83
N MET A 88 -3.24 10.59 -2.89
CA MET A 88 -3.69 11.66 -2.00
C MET A 88 -2.60 12.72 -1.87
N LEU A 89 -2.94 13.95 -2.25
CA LEU A 89 -2.06 15.11 -2.13
C LEU A 89 -2.49 15.94 -0.92
N ALA A 90 -1.53 16.29 -0.08
CA ALA A 90 -1.73 17.11 1.11
C ALA A 90 -0.77 18.31 1.15
N ASP A 91 -1.15 19.37 1.86
CA ASP A 91 -0.30 20.51 2.16
C ASP A 91 0.73 20.23 3.28
N CYS A 92 1.53 21.23 3.63
CA CYS A 92 2.55 21.10 4.69
C CYS A 92 1.96 20.87 6.08
N GLU A 93 0.71 21.20 6.31
CA GLU A 93 -0.01 20.95 7.56
C GLU A 93 -0.58 19.54 7.62
N GLY A 94 -0.73 18.89 6.47
CA GLY A 94 -1.30 17.54 6.32
C GLY A 94 -2.78 17.55 5.91
N ASN A 95 -3.34 18.72 5.56
CA ASN A 95 -4.70 18.80 5.04
C ASN A 95 -4.75 18.23 3.63
N THR A 96 -5.71 17.34 3.38
CA THR A 96 -5.92 16.77 2.05
C THR A 96 -6.41 17.83 1.07
N LEU A 97 -5.66 18.04 0.00
CA LEU A 97 -5.99 18.99 -1.07
C LEU A 97 -6.74 18.29 -2.21
N ARG A 98 -6.27 17.11 -2.62
CA ARG A 98 -6.82 16.35 -3.74
C ARG A 98 -6.74 14.85 -3.48
N LYS A 99 -7.68 14.11 -4.05
CA LYS A 99 -7.64 12.64 -4.16
C LYS A 99 -7.86 12.24 -5.61
N LEU A 100 -7.16 11.21 -6.06
CA LEU A 100 -7.29 10.64 -7.39
C LEU A 100 -7.29 9.12 -7.30
N TYR A 101 -8.13 8.48 -8.11
CA TYR A 101 -8.19 7.02 -8.21
C TYR A 101 -7.99 6.65 -9.67
N VAL A 102 -7.01 5.79 -9.94
CA VAL A 102 -6.68 5.31 -11.28
C VAL A 102 -6.64 3.79 -11.32
N GLY A 103 -6.36 3.22 -12.47
CA GLY A 103 -6.23 1.77 -12.67
C GLY A 103 -5.16 1.10 -11.82
N ALA A 104 -4.98 -0.20 -12.01
CA ALA A 104 -3.97 -1.00 -11.34
C ALA A 104 -2.54 -0.48 -11.59
N SER A 105 -1.67 -0.57 -10.57
CA SER A 105 -0.24 -0.28 -10.67
C SER A 105 0.66 -1.37 -10.08
N ASN A 106 0.13 -2.58 -9.81
CA ASN A 106 0.97 -3.70 -9.40
C ASN A 106 1.81 -4.17 -10.59
N PRO A 107 3.14 -4.00 -10.59
CA PRO A 107 4.00 -4.38 -11.71
C PRO A 107 4.04 -5.87 -12.01
N MET A 108 3.66 -6.72 -11.05
CA MET A 108 3.58 -8.17 -11.25
C MET A 108 2.33 -8.59 -12.03
N ASP A 109 1.27 -7.74 -12.01
CA ASP A 109 0.01 -8.01 -12.73
C ASP A 109 0.00 -7.38 -14.13
N ILE A 110 0.55 -6.15 -14.28
CA ILE A 110 0.43 -5.35 -15.52
C ILE A 110 1.78 -5.08 -16.22
N GLY A 111 2.89 -5.54 -15.66
CA GLY A 111 4.24 -5.22 -16.12
C GLY A 111 4.75 -3.85 -15.65
N LEU A 112 6.08 -3.72 -15.58
CA LEU A 112 6.74 -2.53 -15.03
C LEU A 112 6.48 -1.28 -15.89
N ASP A 113 6.56 -1.40 -17.22
CA ASP A 113 6.37 -0.25 -18.13
C ASP A 113 4.96 0.35 -17.99
N GLN A 114 3.94 -0.50 -17.94
CA GLN A 114 2.57 -0.02 -17.74
C GLN A 114 2.37 0.55 -16.33
N CYS A 115 2.99 -0.03 -15.30
CA CYS A 115 2.96 0.47 -13.94
C CYS A 115 3.54 1.90 -13.86
N THR A 116 4.74 2.10 -14.38
CA THR A 116 5.41 3.42 -14.36
C THR A 116 4.65 4.46 -15.18
N LYS A 117 4.05 4.08 -16.31
CA LYS A 117 3.20 4.95 -17.11
C LYS A 117 1.96 5.41 -16.33
N VAL A 118 1.23 4.49 -15.71
CA VAL A 118 0.05 4.81 -14.87
C VAL A 118 0.44 5.75 -13.72
N LEU A 119 1.56 5.48 -13.05
CA LEU A 119 2.04 6.33 -11.96
C LEU A 119 2.44 7.72 -12.44
N GLN A 120 3.14 7.84 -13.55
CA GLN A 120 3.56 9.13 -14.11
C GLN A 120 2.36 10.00 -14.50
N GLU A 121 1.40 9.43 -15.24
CA GLU A 121 0.18 10.12 -15.64
C GLU A 121 -0.62 10.60 -14.40
N ALA A 122 -0.80 9.73 -13.40
CA ALA A 122 -1.52 10.06 -12.18
C ALA A 122 -0.82 11.12 -11.33
N ILE A 123 0.51 11.08 -11.21
CA ILE A 123 1.30 12.10 -10.50
C ILE A 123 1.16 13.46 -11.19
N CYS A 124 1.27 13.50 -12.52
CA CYS A 124 1.09 14.73 -13.29
C CYS A 124 -0.32 15.32 -13.10
N GLU A 125 -1.35 14.47 -13.15
CA GLU A 125 -2.74 14.89 -12.99
C GLU A 125 -3.02 15.44 -11.59
N ILE A 126 -2.68 14.70 -10.53
CA ILE A 126 -2.99 15.12 -9.16
C ILE A 126 -2.20 16.36 -8.75
N CYS A 127 -1.01 16.57 -9.32
CA CYS A 127 -0.13 17.71 -9.04
C CYS A 127 -0.35 18.87 -10.02
N GLU A 128 -1.41 18.86 -10.86
CA GLU A 128 -1.66 19.96 -11.79
C GLU A 128 -1.64 21.33 -11.10
N GLY A 129 -0.81 22.25 -11.63
CA GLY A 129 -0.60 23.60 -11.06
C GLY A 129 0.33 23.65 -9.85
N ILE A 130 0.93 22.52 -9.43
CA ILE A 130 1.90 22.43 -8.33
C ILE A 130 3.23 21.97 -8.91
N PRO A 131 4.34 22.70 -8.71
CA PRO A 131 5.66 22.27 -9.16
C PRO A 131 6.05 20.94 -8.49
N LEU A 132 6.37 19.93 -9.28
CA LEU A 132 6.81 18.62 -8.75
C LEU A 132 8.04 18.75 -7.84
N SER A 133 8.90 19.73 -8.07
CA SER A 133 10.05 20.04 -7.21
C SER A 133 9.67 20.48 -5.77
N SER A 134 8.40 20.77 -5.51
CA SER A 134 7.87 21.01 -4.15
C SER A 134 7.16 19.79 -3.54
N VAL A 135 7.08 18.66 -4.26
CA VAL A 135 6.33 17.48 -3.84
C VAL A 135 7.25 16.40 -3.27
N VAL A 136 6.97 15.94 -2.07
CA VAL A 136 7.58 14.77 -1.45
C VAL A 136 6.65 13.58 -1.63
N VAL A 137 7.14 12.50 -2.22
CA VAL A 137 6.34 11.33 -2.58
C VAL A 137 6.69 10.13 -1.69
N TYR A 138 5.67 9.45 -1.18
CA TYR A 138 5.82 8.09 -0.66
C TYR A 138 4.85 7.16 -1.40
N ALA A 139 5.40 6.09 -1.97
CA ALA A 139 4.64 5.14 -2.77
C ALA A 139 4.70 3.75 -2.15
N GLY A 140 3.59 3.28 -1.60
CA GLY A 140 3.41 1.87 -1.24
C GLY A 140 2.73 1.14 -2.38
N ILE A 141 3.44 0.20 -3.02
CA ILE A 141 2.97 -0.47 -4.23
C ILE A 141 3.03 -1.98 -4.05
N ALA A 142 1.90 -2.66 -4.26
CA ALA A 142 1.85 -4.12 -4.27
C ALA A 142 2.82 -4.67 -5.32
N GLY A 143 3.63 -5.68 -4.94
CA GLY A 143 4.65 -6.23 -5.84
C GLY A 143 5.94 -5.41 -5.97
N CYS A 144 6.05 -4.26 -5.30
CA CYS A 144 7.23 -3.39 -5.33
C CYS A 144 8.53 -4.14 -4.99
N THR A 145 8.51 -5.04 -4.02
CA THR A 145 9.72 -5.74 -3.54
C THR A 145 10.50 -6.44 -4.65
N SER A 146 9.81 -6.95 -5.66
CA SER A 146 10.43 -7.68 -6.78
C SER A 146 11.10 -6.78 -7.82
N VAL A 147 10.75 -5.49 -7.85
CA VAL A 147 11.21 -4.50 -8.85
C VAL A 147 11.58 -3.17 -8.18
N LYS A 148 12.04 -3.22 -6.92
CA LYS A 148 12.26 -2.02 -6.09
C LYS A 148 13.26 -1.06 -6.72
N ASP A 149 14.38 -1.57 -7.23
CA ASP A 149 15.43 -0.74 -7.84
C ASP A 149 14.90 0.00 -9.07
N GLN A 150 14.14 -0.69 -9.94
CA GLN A 150 13.56 -0.09 -11.14
C GLN A 150 12.50 0.98 -10.81
N LEU A 151 11.68 0.76 -9.78
CA LEU A 151 10.73 1.77 -9.30
C LEU A 151 11.46 2.97 -8.68
N GLN A 152 12.54 2.74 -7.94
CA GLN A 152 13.38 3.82 -7.44
C GLN A 152 14.01 4.63 -8.58
N ASP A 153 14.50 3.97 -9.65
CA ASP A 153 15.03 4.64 -10.83
C ASP A 153 13.95 5.46 -11.55
N PHE A 154 12.73 4.94 -11.66
CA PHE A 154 11.59 5.68 -12.18
C PHE A 154 11.31 6.94 -11.35
N PHE A 155 11.14 6.84 -10.03
CA PHE A 155 10.89 8.01 -9.19
C PHE A 155 12.05 9.01 -9.22
N ARG A 156 13.30 8.54 -9.32
CA ARG A 156 14.50 9.38 -9.45
C ARG A 156 14.51 10.16 -10.77
N SER A 157 13.89 9.65 -11.83
CA SER A 157 13.78 10.33 -13.12
C SER A 157 12.78 11.48 -13.12
N LEU A 158 11.85 11.51 -12.14
CA LEU A 158 10.88 12.58 -12.02
C LEU A 158 11.47 13.80 -11.30
N PRO A 159 11.08 15.04 -11.66
CA PRO A 159 11.59 16.25 -11.00
C PRO A 159 10.94 16.50 -9.64
N ILE A 160 10.68 15.44 -8.87
CA ILE A 160 10.09 15.50 -7.52
C ILE A 160 11.15 15.85 -6.47
N ARG A 161 10.73 16.42 -5.36
CA ARG A 161 11.63 16.89 -4.32
C ARG A 161 12.36 15.77 -3.61
N MET A 162 11.63 14.78 -3.18
CA MET A 162 12.10 13.57 -2.50
C MET A 162 11.10 12.46 -2.73
N PHE A 163 11.55 11.24 -2.65
CA PHE A 163 10.69 10.08 -2.70
C PHE A 163 11.24 8.93 -1.86
N ASP A 164 10.34 8.03 -1.50
CA ASP A 164 10.65 6.66 -1.09
C ASP A 164 9.53 5.74 -1.58
N CYS A 165 9.84 4.46 -1.78
CA CYS A 165 8.86 3.47 -2.20
C CYS A 165 9.08 2.13 -1.51
N ASP A 166 7.98 1.48 -1.15
CA ASP A 166 7.98 0.17 -0.52
C ASP A 166 6.70 -0.62 -0.88
N SER A 167 6.47 -1.74 -0.24
CA SER A 167 5.23 -2.51 -0.33
C SER A 167 4.02 -1.68 0.13
N ASP A 168 2.86 -1.91 -0.48
CA ASP A 168 1.55 -1.36 -0.11
C ASP A 168 1.19 -1.59 1.37
N ASN A 169 1.67 -2.70 1.94
CA ASN A 169 1.52 -2.98 3.36
C ASN A 169 2.08 -1.88 4.27
N THR A 170 3.14 -1.18 3.87
CA THR A 170 3.74 -0.09 4.65
C THR A 170 2.75 1.07 4.83
N ASN A 171 1.98 1.41 3.79
CA ASN A 171 0.91 2.40 3.84
C ASN A 171 -0.15 1.99 4.86
N PHE A 172 -0.62 0.75 4.74
CA PHE A 172 -1.64 0.22 5.64
C PHE A 172 -1.16 0.19 7.09
N MET A 173 0.05 -0.31 7.35
CA MET A 173 0.62 -0.31 8.70
C MET A 173 0.70 1.09 9.29
N GLN A 174 1.13 2.08 8.49
CA GLN A 174 1.22 3.45 8.95
C GLN A 174 -0.16 4.06 9.23
N ALA A 175 -1.16 3.82 8.37
CA ALA A 175 -2.53 4.28 8.58
C ALA A 175 -3.18 3.64 9.83
N ALA A 176 -2.93 2.33 10.02
CA ALA A 176 -3.57 1.55 11.08
C ALA A 176 -2.93 1.74 12.46
N LEU A 177 -1.61 1.77 12.52
CA LEU A 177 -0.84 1.69 13.77
C LEU A 177 -0.07 2.97 14.08
N GLY A 178 0.06 3.91 13.14
CA GLY A 178 1.00 5.01 13.29
C GLY A 178 2.42 4.48 13.48
N ASP A 179 3.10 4.87 14.54
CA ASP A 179 4.43 4.35 14.94
C ASP A 179 4.34 3.24 16.00
N GLY A 180 3.13 2.90 16.44
CA GLY A 180 2.92 1.90 17.48
C GLY A 180 3.05 0.47 16.99
N ASP A 181 3.17 -0.45 17.93
CA ASP A 181 3.15 -1.89 17.72
C ASP A 181 1.74 -2.41 17.50
N GLY A 182 1.60 -3.55 16.82
CA GLY A 182 0.32 -4.20 16.56
C GLY A 182 0.33 -5.10 15.33
N VAL A 183 -0.83 -5.52 14.92
CA VAL A 183 -1.04 -6.40 13.76
C VAL A 183 -1.97 -5.71 12.75
N THR A 184 -1.60 -5.78 11.49
CA THR A 184 -2.43 -5.38 10.36
C THR A 184 -2.76 -6.58 9.50
N VAL A 185 -4.01 -6.69 9.02
CA VAL A 185 -4.45 -7.83 8.23
C VAL A 185 -5.22 -7.36 7.00
N ILE A 186 -4.76 -7.77 5.84
CA ILE A 186 -5.48 -7.58 4.59
C ILE A 186 -6.40 -8.78 4.38
N LEU A 187 -7.71 -8.52 4.33
CA LEU A 187 -8.79 -9.47 4.05
C LEU A 187 -9.48 -9.09 2.74
N GLY A 188 -8.87 -9.47 1.63
CA GLY A 188 -9.37 -9.18 0.30
C GLY A 188 -9.50 -10.44 -0.56
N THR A 189 -9.07 -10.36 -1.82
CA THR A 189 -8.94 -11.51 -2.71
C THR A 189 -8.01 -12.58 -2.13
N GLY A 190 -6.99 -12.17 -1.36
CA GLY A 190 -6.14 -13.02 -0.53
C GLY A 190 -6.17 -12.57 0.93
N ILE A 191 -5.45 -13.29 1.80
CA ILE A 191 -5.24 -12.94 3.20
C ILE A 191 -3.75 -12.84 3.50
N CYS A 192 -3.35 -11.77 4.23
CA CYS A 192 -2.01 -11.62 4.76
C CYS A 192 -2.03 -10.79 6.03
N ALA A 193 -1.34 -11.24 7.07
CA ALA A 193 -1.16 -10.49 8.31
C ALA A 193 0.30 -10.05 8.47
N TRP A 194 0.48 -8.87 9.05
CA TRP A 194 1.78 -8.30 9.39
C TRP A 194 1.77 -7.83 10.84
N ALA A 195 2.68 -8.35 11.64
CA ALA A 195 2.91 -7.89 13.00
C ALA A 195 4.11 -6.93 12.99
N ARG A 196 3.96 -5.74 13.61
CA ARG A 196 5.07 -4.84 13.92
C ARG A 196 5.29 -4.82 15.42
N ARG A 197 6.52 -5.15 15.87
CA ARG A 197 6.90 -5.15 17.27
C ARG A 197 8.33 -4.65 17.44
N GLY A 198 8.50 -3.58 18.21
CA GLY A 198 9.81 -3.00 18.47
C GLY A 198 10.56 -2.54 17.21
N GLY A 199 9.83 -2.10 16.18
CA GLY A 199 10.39 -1.68 14.88
C GLY A 199 10.62 -2.82 13.88
N GLU A 200 10.55 -4.07 14.31
CA GLU A 200 10.63 -5.23 13.40
C GLU A 200 9.25 -5.64 12.86
N THR A 201 9.21 -6.12 11.63
CA THR A 201 7.98 -6.58 10.96
C THR A 201 8.04 -8.05 10.63
N TYR A 202 6.93 -8.75 10.86
CA TYR A 202 6.79 -10.19 10.67
C TYR A 202 5.55 -10.50 9.87
N ARG A 203 5.69 -11.22 8.76
CA ARG A 203 4.57 -11.65 7.93
C ARG A 203 4.03 -13.01 8.38
N THR A 204 2.70 -13.16 8.30
CA THR A 204 1.98 -14.44 8.47
C THR A 204 0.99 -14.60 7.34
N GLY A 205 1.06 -15.69 6.59
CA GLY A 205 0.23 -15.93 5.41
C GLY A 205 0.67 -15.11 4.17
N GLY A 206 -0.24 -14.94 3.20
CA GLY A 206 0.02 -14.18 1.99
C GLY A 206 0.89 -14.89 0.95
N TRP A 207 0.88 -16.22 0.92
CA TRP A 207 1.67 -17.04 -0.01
C TRP A 207 1.01 -17.20 -1.39
N GLY A 208 -0.19 -16.69 -1.56
CA GLY A 208 -0.95 -16.76 -2.80
C GLY A 208 -2.11 -17.74 -2.72
N TYR A 209 -3.11 -17.52 -3.57
CA TYR A 209 -4.40 -18.23 -3.55
C TYR A 209 -4.31 -19.73 -3.86
N LEU A 210 -3.22 -20.19 -4.48
CA LEU A 210 -2.99 -21.62 -4.76
C LEU A 210 -2.42 -22.39 -3.56
N ILE A 211 -1.84 -21.68 -2.56
CA ILE A 211 -1.11 -22.29 -1.44
C ILE A 211 -1.85 -22.05 -0.11
N ASN A 212 -2.63 -20.98 -0.01
CA ASN A 212 -3.40 -20.69 1.19
C ASN A 212 -4.47 -21.74 1.45
N GLU A 213 -4.69 -22.05 2.72
CA GLU A 213 -5.69 -23.04 3.17
C GLU A 213 -7.11 -22.49 3.23
N GLY A 214 -7.32 -21.21 2.96
CA GLY A 214 -8.60 -20.51 3.07
C GLY A 214 -8.47 -19.13 3.68
N GLY A 215 -9.61 -18.55 4.07
CA GLY A 215 -9.68 -17.34 4.86
C GLY A 215 -9.81 -16.04 4.09
N CYS A 216 -9.94 -16.09 2.75
CA CYS A 216 -10.06 -14.90 1.91
C CYS A 216 -11.27 -14.97 0.97
N ALA A 217 -11.56 -13.87 0.27
CA ALA A 217 -12.70 -13.80 -0.64
C ALA A 217 -12.59 -14.81 -1.80
N PHE A 218 -11.38 -15.12 -2.28
CA PHE A 218 -11.20 -16.14 -3.29
C PHE A 218 -11.65 -17.52 -2.79
N ASP A 219 -11.24 -17.90 -1.58
CA ASP A 219 -11.56 -19.21 -1.00
C ASP A 219 -13.06 -19.35 -0.75
N ILE A 220 -13.69 -18.28 -0.24
CA ILE A 220 -15.15 -18.21 -0.05
C ILE A 220 -15.87 -18.39 -1.39
N GLY A 221 -15.46 -17.68 -2.42
CA GLY A 221 -16.05 -17.79 -3.76
C GLY A 221 -15.81 -19.14 -4.42
N GLN A 222 -14.64 -19.73 -4.21
CA GLN A 222 -14.32 -21.09 -4.69
C GLN A 222 -15.19 -22.15 -4.02
N ASP A 223 -15.35 -22.05 -2.69
CA ASP A 223 -16.21 -22.99 -1.95
C ASP A 223 -17.69 -22.84 -2.35
N ALA A 224 -18.14 -21.59 -2.64
CA ALA A 224 -19.49 -21.37 -3.16
C ALA A 224 -19.71 -22.04 -4.52
N LEU A 225 -18.74 -21.99 -5.44
CA LEU A 225 -18.80 -22.69 -6.71
C LEU A 225 -18.83 -24.22 -6.52
N LYS A 226 -18.07 -24.76 -5.58
CA LYS A 226 -18.12 -26.20 -5.25
C LYS A 226 -19.51 -26.61 -4.78
N VAL A 227 -20.13 -25.84 -3.90
CA VAL A 227 -21.51 -26.09 -3.45
C VAL A 227 -22.49 -26.02 -4.60
N TYR A 228 -22.37 -25.00 -5.47
CA TYR A 228 -23.24 -24.87 -6.62
C TYR A 228 -23.15 -26.07 -7.59
N TYR A 229 -21.94 -26.48 -7.97
CA TYR A 229 -21.79 -27.62 -8.88
C TYR A 229 -22.17 -28.94 -8.22
N SER A 230 -21.99 -29.09 -6.91
CA SER A 230 -22.55 -30.26 -6.19
C SER A 230 -24.08 -30.31 -6.29
N TYR A 231 -24.77 -29.14 -6.25
CA TYR A 231 -26.21 -29.07 -6.49
C TYR A 231 -26.56 -29.42 -7.94
N VAL A 232 -25.83 -28.92 -8.93
CA VAL A 232 -26.05 -29.25 -10.36
C VAL A 232 -25.90 -30.76 -10.60
N ASP A 233 -24.96 -31.41 -9.92
CA ASP A 233 -24.71 -32.85 -10.02
C ASP A 233 -25.69 -33.70 -9.18
N GLY A 234 -26.62 -33.07 -8.46
CA GLY A 234 -27.58 -33.77 -7.60
C GLY A 234 -27.02 -34.32 -6.30
N MET A 235 -25.80 -33.89 -5.90
CA MET A 235 -25.15 -34.29 -4.66
C MET A 235 -25.50 -33.37 -3.46
N ALA A 236 -26.11 -32.22 -3.71
CA ALA A 236 -26.56 -31.28 -2.70
C ALA A 236 -27.99 -30.76 -3.03
N GLU A 237 -28.70 -30.27 -2.02
CA GLU A 237 -30.01 -29.67 -2.19
C GLU A 237 -29.93 -28.24 -2.72
N GLN A 238 -31.03 -27.77 -3.30
CA GLN A 238 -31.20 -26.37 -3.68
C GLN A 238 -31.19 -25.49 -2.44
N SER A 239 -30.54 -24.33 -2.53
CA SER A 239 -30.43 -23.36 -1.46
C SER A 239 -30.41 -21.93 -1.98
N ALA A 240 -30.52 -20.93 -1.10
CA ALA A 240 -30.45 -19.52 -1.51
C ALA A 240 -29.11 -19.20 -2.20
N LEU A 241 -28.01 -19.82 -1.78
CA LEU A 241 -26.70 -19.67 -2.40
C LEU A 241 -26.68 -20.24 -3.83
N THR A 242 -27.18 -21.49 -4.00
CA THR A 242 -27.20 -22.14 -5.32
C THR A 242 -28.10 -21.40 -6.30
N GLU A 243 -29.24 -20.86 -5.84
CA GLU A 243 -30.11 -20.01 -6.67
C GLU A 243 -29.43 -18.70 -7.08
N ALA A 244 -28.73 -18.05 -6.15
CA ALA A 244 -28.02 -16.79 -6.43
C ALA A 244 -26.93 -16.99 -7.49
N ILE A 245 -26.16 -18.07 -7.38
CA ILE A 245 -25.09 -18.40 -8.36
C ILE A 245 -25.69 -18.79 -9.69
N GLY A 246 -26.75 -19.61 -9.71
CA GLY A 246 -27.42 -20.05 -10.94
C GLY A 246 -28.03 -18.91 -11.77
N LYS A 247 -28.32 -17.77 -11.16
CA LYS A 247 -28.83 -16.56 -11.83
C LYS A 247 -27.76 -15.70 -12.48
N LEU A 248 -26.47 -15.99 -12.25
CA LEU A 248 -25.38 -15.15 -12.78
C LEU A 248 -25.19 -15.30 -14.28
N TYR A 249 -25.48 -16.47 -14.84
CA TYR A 249 -25.29 -16.78 -16.25
C TYR A 249 -26.46 -17.60 -16.81
N ALA A 250 -26.59 -17.58 -18.13
CA ALA A 250 -27.71 -18.26 -18.84
C ALA A 250 -27.71 -19.78 -18.65
N ASP A 251 -26.53 -20.39 -18.48
CA ASP A 251 -26.35 -21.82 -18.30
C ASP A 251 -25.03 -22.15 -17.57
N ASN A 252 -24.89 -23.40 -17.12
CA ASN A 252 -23.71 -23.90 -16.41
C ASN A 252 -22.44 -23.83 -17.25
N THR A 253 -22.52 -23.93 -18.56
CA THR A 253 -21.36 -23.86 -19.47
C THR A 253 -20.82 -22.44 -19.52
N ALA A 254 -21.70 -21.46 -19.60
CA ALA A 254 -21.32 -20.04 -19.56
C ALA A 254 -20.68 -19.67 -18.22
N LEU A 255 -21.24 -20.12 -17.10
CA LEU A 255 -20.66 -19.95 -15.77
C LEU A 255 -19.27 -20.58 -15.68
N LEU A 256 -19.14 -21.83 -16.14
CA LEU A 256 -17.83 -22.55 -16.11
C LEU A 256 -16.76 -21.82 -16.94
N ARG A 257 -17.11 -21.32 -18.12
CA ARG A 257 -16.20 -20.49 -18.94
C ARG A 257 -15.73 -19.27 -18.16
N GLN A 258 -16.63 -18.63 -17.44
CA GLN A 258 -16.30 -17.45 -16.62
C GLN A 258 -15.40 -17.78 -15.44
N VAL A 259 -15.55 -18.95 -14.80
CA VAL A 259 -14.64 -19.41 -13.76
C VAL A 259 -13.19 -19.44 -14.25
N TYR A 260 -12.97 -19.99 -15.46
CA TYR A 260 -11.63 -20.12 -16.04
C TYR A 260 -11.09 -18.80 -16.64
N SER A 261 -11.95 -17.98 -17.27
CA SER A 261 -11.52 -16.74 -17.91
C SER A 261 -11.42 -15.56 -16.93
N GLY A 262 -12.28 -15.49 -15.92
CA GLY A 262 -12.33 -14.39 -14.96
C GLY A 262 -11.27 -14.47 -13.86
N GLY A 263 -10.70 -15.65 -13.67
CA GLY A 263 -9.60 -15.88 -12.73
C GLY A 263 -9.93 -15.52 -11.28
N LYS A 264 -8.87 -15.34 -10.49
CA LYS A 264 -8.99 -15.17 -9.03
C LYS A 264 -9.88 -14.00 -8.59
N LYS A 265 -9.88 -12.89 -9.36
CA LYS A 265 -10.66 -11.69 -8.99
C LYS A 265 -12.15 -11.93 -9.14
N TRP A 266 -12.54 -12.59 -10.23
CA TRP A 266 -13.94 -12.91 -10.46
C TRP A 266 -14.45 -13.90 -9.43
N ILE A 267 -13.70 -14.97 -9.13
CA ILE A 267 -14.07 -15.94 -8.09
C ILE A 267 -14.24 -15.24 -6.74
N ALA A 268 -13.30 -14.36 -6.37
CA ALA A 268 -13.39 -13.59 -5.13
C ALA A 268 -14.62 -12.66 -5.08
N SER A 269 -15.10 -12.19 -6.24
CA SER A 269 -16.29 -11.33 -6.31
C SER A 269 -17.61 -12.06 -5.97
N LEU A 270 -17.59 -13.38 -5.84
CA LEU A 270 -18.72 -14.18 -5.41
C LEU A 270 -18.93 -14.17 -3.88
N ALA A 271 -17.91 -13.79 -3.10
CA ALA A 271 -17.99 -13.81 -1.64
C ALA A 271 -19.20 -13.07 -1.06
N PRO A 272 -19.61 -11.88 -1.55
CA PRO A 272 -20.82 -11.20 -1.07
C PRO A 272 -22.09 -12.04 -1.20
N LEU A 273 -22.20 -12.90 -2.21
CA LEU A 273 -23.37 -13.78 -2.38
C LEU A 273 -23.46 -14.79 -1.22
N VAL A 274 -22.31 -15.29 -0.75
CA VAL A 274 -22.25 -16.22 0.38
C VAL A 274 -22.70 -15.52 1.68
N PHE A 275 -22.22 -14.29 1.93
CA PHE A 275 -22.66 -13.51 3.07
C PHE A 275 -24.17 -13.22 3.03
N ASN A 276 -24.70 -12.87 1.86
CA ASN A 276 -26.12 -12.61 1.68
C ASN A 276 -26.97 -13.88 1.89
N ALA A 277 -26.52 -15.03 1.38
CA ALA A 277 -27.23 -16.30 1.57
C ALA A 277 -27.19 -16.74 3.04
N ALA A 278 -26.05 -16.60 3.73
CA ALA A 278 -25.95 -16.89 5.16
C ALA A 278 -26.90 -16.03 6.01
N GLN A 279 -27.05 -14.74 5.68
CA GLN A 279 -28.03 -13.86 6.34
C GLN A 279 -29.49 -14.31 6.15
N GLN A 280 -29.77 -15.08 5.08
CA GLN A 280 -31.07 -15.69 4.80
C GLN A 280 -31.24 -17.08 5.47
N GLY A 281 -30.25 -17.53 6.27
CA GLY A 281 -30.26 -18.82 6.95
C GLY A 281 -29.84 -20.01 6.11
N ASP A 282 -29.10 -19.77 4.99
CA ASP A 282 -28.54 -20.82 4.16
C ASP A 282 -27.39 -21.53 4.91
N SER A 283 -27.61 -22.79 5.28
CA SER A 283 -26.66 -23.57 6.07
C SER A 283 -25.35 -23.86 5.34
N ALA A 284 -25.38 -24.01 4.00
CA ALA A 284 -24.19 -24.23 3.20
C ALA A 284 -23.33 -22.95 3.15
N ALA A 285 -23.98 -21.81 3.00
CA ALA A 285 -23.29 -20.51 3.06
C ALA A 285 -22.68 -20.25 4.44
N GLU A 286 -23.41 -20.55 5.52
CA GLU A 286 -22.86 -20.44 6.88
C GLU A 286 -21.67 -21.36 7.11
N ALA A 287 -21.72 -22.60 6.63
CA ALA A 287 -20.59 -23.54 6.73
C ALA A 287 -19.34 -23.01 5.99
N ILE A 288 -19.52 -22.42 4.81
CA ILE A 288 -18.42 -21.79 4.05
C ILE A 288 -17.81 -20.64 4.86
N LEU A 289 -18.62 -19.74 5.41
CA LEU A 289 -18.14 -18.61 6.19
C LEU A 289 -17.43 -19.06 7.45
N ASN A 290 -18.03 -19.98 8.23
CA ASN A 290 -17.43 -20.48 9.47
C ASN A 290 -16.07 -21.11 9.22
N ARG A 291 -15.92 -21.94 8.17
CA ARG A 291 -14.65 -22.54 7.79
C ARG A 291 -13.61 -21.48 7.43
N ASN A 292 -13.95 -20.55 6.53
CA ASN A 292 -13.00 -19.56 6.04
C ASN A 292 -12.65 -18.53 7.12
N MET A 293 -13.60 -18.12 7.94
CA MET A 293 -13.31 -17.18 9.04
C MET A 293 -12.49 -17.83 10.15
N SER A 294 -12.59 -19.15 10.36
CA SER A 294 -11.69 -19.87 11.26
C SER A 294 -10.23 -19.83 10.79
N VAL A 295 -9.99 -20.01 9.50
CA VAL A 295 -8.62 -19.87 8.93
C VAL A 295 -8.13 -18.43 9.06
N ALA A 296 -8.97 -17.46 8.75
CA ALA A 296 -8.61 -16.04 8.88
C ALA A 296 -8.28 -15.67 10.34
N ALA A 297 -9.08 -16.13 11.30
CA ALA A 297 -8.84 -15.94 12.72
C ALA A 297 -7.51 -16.58 13.16
N GLN A 298 -7.21 -17.78 12.69
CA GLN A 298 -5.95 -18.47 12.97
C GLN A 298 -4.74 -17.68 12.46
N VAL A 299 -4.81 -17.07 11.26
CA VAL A 299 -3.76 -16.20 10.73
C VAL A 299 -3.55 -14.99 11.63
N MET A 300 -4.64 -14.34 12.08
CA MET A 300 -4.59 -13.19 12.98
C MET A 300 -4.00 -13.55 14.34
N GLU A 301 -4.48 -14.62 14.96
CA GLU A 301 -3.97 -15.10 16.26
C GLU A 301 -2.51 -15.52 16.18
N THR A 302 -2.09 -16.13 15.05
CA THR A 302 -0.69 -16.50 14.83
C THR A 302 0.20 -15.26 14.76
N ALA A 303 -0.23 -14.22 14.08
CA ALA A 303 0.49 -12.94 14.06
C ALA A 303 0.51 -12.28 15.45
N ALA A 304 -0.60 -12.34 16.19
CA ALA A 304 -0.74 -11.78 17.55
C ALA A 304 0.09 -12.52 18.61
N LYS A 305 0.49 -13.79 18.40
CA LYS A 305 1.41 -14.53 19.29
C LYS A 305 2.79 -13.86 19.46
N ARG A 306 3.15 -12.93 18.56
CA ARG A 306 4.35 -12.10 18.72
C ARG A 306 4.28 -11.18 19.93
N PHE A 307 3.10 -10.98 20.50
CA PHE A 307 2.85 -10.13 21.66
C PHE A 307 2.44 -10.99 22.86
N PRO A 308 3.36 -11.24 23.80
CA PRO A 308 3.09 -12.12 24.94
C PRO A 308 2.09 -11.53 25.95
N VAL A 309 1.91 -10.20 25.92
CA VAL A 309 0.98 -9.47 26.79
C VAL A 309 -0.03 -8.77 25.88
N GLY A 310 -1.31 -8.98 26.13
CA GLY A 310 -2.42 -8.40 25.37
C GLY A 310 -3.29 -7.46 26.20
N PRO A 311 -4.34 -6.88 25.61
CA PRO A 311 -4.80 -7.11 24.23
C PRO A 311 -3.95 -6.45 23.15
N VAL A 312 -3.78 -7.15 22.03
CA VAL A 312 -3.03 -6.67 20.87
C VAL A 312 -3.98 -5.94 19.93
N LYS A 313 -3.59 -4.74 19.48
CA LYS A 313 -4.32 -4.01 18.43
C LYS A 313 -4.18 -4.77 17.11
N VAL A 314 -5.32 -5.24 16.57
CA VAL A 314 -5.40 -5.90 15.26
C VAL A 314 -6.34 -5.08 14.38
N VAL A 315 -5.80 -4.54 13.29
CA VAL A 315 -6.56 -3.71 12.34
C VAL A 315 -6.71 -4.48 11.03
N ILE A 316 -7.94 -4.63 10.56
CA ILE A 316 -8.27 -5.31 9.31
C ILE A 316 -8.66 -4.31 8.22
N THR A 317 -8.33 -4.63 6.96
CA THR A 317 -8.77 -3.91 5.76
C THR A 317 -8.99 -4.89 4.61
N GLY A 318 -9.54 -4.40 3.50
CA GLY A 318 -9.76 -5.19 2.29
C GLY A 318 -11.23 -5.43 1.98
N GLY A 319 -11.53 -6.01 0.82
CA GLY A 319 -12.90 -6.12 0.31
C GLY A 319 -13.89 -6.85 1.21
N LEU A 320 -13.42 -7.83 2.01
CA LEU A 320 -14.29 -8.53 2.95
C LEU A 320 -14.75 -7.66 4.13
N THR A 321 -13.99 -6.61 4.49
CA THR A 321 -14.41 -5.71 5.59
C THR A 321 -15.62 -4.85 5.23
N ASN A 322 -16.04 -4.82 3.97
CA ASN A 322 -17.29 -4.21 3.54
C ASN A 322 -18.53 -5.03 3.97
N GLN A 323 -18.34 -6.28 4.41
CA GLN A 323 -19.41 -7.11 4.96
C GLN A 323 -19.58 -6.81 6.46
N PRO A 324 -20.73 -6.27 6.91
CA PRO A 324 -20.91 -5.80 8.28
C PRO A 324 -20.67 -6.88 9.34
N CYS A 325 -20.96 -8.15 9.00
CA CYS A 325 -20.85 -9.27 9.93
C CYS A 325 -19.45 -9.90 9.98
N VAL A 326 -18.51 -9.50 9.14
CA VAL A 326 -17.17 -10.14 9.07
C VAL A 326 -16.42 -10.10 10.40
N ALA A 327 -16.48 -8.97 11.10
CA ALA A 327 -15.83 -8.84 12.41
C ALA A 327 -16.42 -9.82 13.45
N GLN A 328 -17.74 -10.03 13.42
CA GLN A 328 -18.41 -10.96 14.33
C GLN A 328 -18.04 -12.42 14.02
N TYR A 329 -18.02 -12.81 12.74
CA TYR A 329 -17.54 -14.14 12.34
C TYR A 329 -16.12 -14.41 12.79
N LEU A 330 -15.21 -13.42 12.62
CA LEU A 330 -13.83 -13.53 13.06
C LEU A 330 -13.72 -13.70 14.58
N LEU A 331 -14.41 -12.86 15.37
CA LEU A 331 -14.40 -12.93 16.83
C LEU A 331 -14.96 -14.26 17.33
N ASN A 332 -16.03 -14.77 16.72
CA ASN A 332 -16.62 -16.06 17.06
C ASN A 332 -15.68 -17.25 16.74
N ALA A 333 -14.84 -17.11 15.71
CA ALA A 333 -13.91 -18.14 15.27
C ALA A 333 -12.59 -18.15 16.05
N MET A 334 -12.25 -17.07 16.76
CA MET A 334 -11.00 -16.96 17.53
C MET A 334 -11.01 -17.88 18.76
N GLN A 335 -9.86 -18.49 19.04
CA GLN A 335 -9.63 -19.29 20.24
C GLN A 335 -9.42 -18.41 21.48
N ASN A 336 -8.75 -17.27 21.30
CA ASN A 336 -8.49 -16.31 22.37
C ASN A 336 -8.87 -14.87 21.99
N PRO A 337 -10.18 -14.58 21.83
CA PRO A 337 -10.62 -13.25 21.38
C PRO A 337 -10.28 -12.13 22.38
N LYS A 338 -10.09 -12.44 23.68
CA LYS A 338 -9.69 -11.45 24.69
C LYS A 338 -8.27 -10.93 24.52
N HIS A 339 -7.43 -11.67 23.79
CA HIS A 339 -6.05 -11.26 23.47
C HIS A 339 -6.00 -10.26 22.30
N ILE A 340 -7.09 -10.06 21.59
CA ILE A 340 -7.15 -9.27 20.35
C ILE A 340 -8.15 -8.12 20.51
N GLN A 341 -7.68 -6.90 20.25
CA GLN A 341 -8.53 -5.73 20.04
C GLN A 341 -8.71 -5.53 18.54
N LEU A 342 -9.76 -6.15 17.99
CA LEU A 342 -10.08 -6.10 16.56
C LEU A 342 -10.76 -4.79 16.19
N SER A 343 -10.32 -4.16 15.10
CA SER A 343 -10.96 -3.01 14.48
C SER A 343 -10.80 -3.03 12.96
N VAL A 344 -11.70 -2.37 12.25
CA VAL A 344 -11.59 -2.12 10.82
C VAL A 344 -10.85 -0.81 10.63
N LEU A 345 -9.99 -0.71 9.59
CA LEU A 345 -9.31 0.53 9.24
C LEU A 345 -10.36 1.60 8.93
N ALA A 346 -10.26 2.74 9.62
CA ALA A 346 -11.20 3.85 9.43
C ALA A 346 -10.89 4.68 8.18
N ASP A 347 -9.59 4.88 7.91
CA ASP A 347 -9.11 5.67 6.79
C ASP A 347 -8.59 4.78 5.65
N GLU A 348 -8.46 5.36 4.45
CA GLU A 348 -7.83 4.65 3.33
C GLU A 348 -6.32 4.48 3.59
N PRO A 349 -5.69 3.35 3.17
CA PRO A 349 -4.24 3.14 3.33
C PRO A 349 -3.37 4.27 2.76
N VAL A 350 -3.84 4.96 1.72
CA VAL A 350 -3.15 6.10 1.11
C VAL A 350 -2.88 7.25 2.08
N ALA A 351 -3.69 7.41 3.14
CA ALA A 351 -3.43 8.40 4.20
C ALA A 351 -2.16 8.06 4.98
N GLY A 352 -1.87 6.76 5.14
CA GLY A 352 -0.60 6.30 5.70
C GLY A 352 0.59 6.68 4.82
N ALA A 353 0.46 6.59 3.50
CA ALA A 353 1.49 7.03 2.57
C ALA A 353 1.77 8.53 2.67
N VAL A 354 0.74 9.37 2.80
CA VAL A 354 0.92 10.82 3.06
C VAL A 354 1.70 11.06 4.36
N THR A 355 1.35 10.32 5.42
CA THR A 355 2.07 10.42 6.70
C THR A 355 3.54 10.01 6.55
N LEU A 356 3.83 8.96 5.76
CA LEU A 356 5.20 8.53 5.48
C LEU A 356 5.97 9.55 4.64
N ALA A 357 5.34 10.19 3.64
CA ALA A 357 5.94 11.28 2.88
C ALA A 357 6.30 12.46 3.79
N LYS A 358 5.43 12.82 4.74
CA LYS A 358 5.71 13.86 5.74
C LYS A 358 6.89 13.49 6.63
N LYS A 359 6.93 12.26 7.15
CA LYS A 359 8.06 11.76 7.96
C LYS A 359 9.37 11.73 7.18
N LEU A 360 9.33 11.35 5.89
CA LEU A 360 10.50 11.38 5.02
C LEU A 360 11.09 12.80 4.95
N TRP A 361 10.24 13.80 4.82
CA TRP A 361 10.62 15.22 4.84
C TRP A 361 11.17 15.68 6.19
N GLU A 362 10.53 15.30 7.29
CA GLU A 362 10.92 15.69 8.64
C GLU A 362 12.30 15.18 9.05
N ARG A 363 12.69 13.99 8.58
CA ARG A 363 14.04 13.42 8.81
C ARG A 363 15.17 14.25 8.18
N THR A 364 14.85 15.18 7.30
CA THR A 364 15.83 16.01 6.59
C THR A 364 16.00 17.39 7.20
N LYS A 365 15.18 17.76 8.19
CA LYS A 365 15.27 19.00 8.94
C LYS A 365 16.23 18.86 10.12
#